data_2f6629a2e83f73f68642311f250d7de4
#
_entry.id   2f6629a2e83f73f68642311f250d7de4
#
_cell.length_a   1.000
_cell.length_b   1.000
_cell.length_c   1.000
_cell.angle_alpha   90.00
_cell.angle_beta   90.00
_cell.angle_gamma   90.00
#
_symmetry.space_group_name_H-M   'P 1'
#
loop_
_entity.id
_entity.type
_entity.pdbx_description
1 polymer ?
#
loop_
_entity_poly.entity_id
_entity_poly.type
_entity_poly.pdbx_seq_one_letter_code
_entity_poly.pdbx_strand_id
1 'polypeptide(L)'
;MGTIGKWKLLTSLAFASTLAACAASEPVITGLPPVQVTASGETQPVGTNRADAADDPAIWIDPANPNRALIVATDKKAGLHVYDLTGKDLAFLKSGFVNNVDIVGDIVVASDRNDGLNAHLAVYRLDGAKPALTALGRAAAGSGEAYGLCLKKTAPGAPIIAALIVKDGSVRVGTLTVDGTPSFTVQWEHKIATQSEGCVFDGDTLYVGEEVGGLWELKQQGSGAAARLVAPIDNQRLVADLEGLATIDHKGQRYLIASSQGDNAYAVFRLPSVEYVGRFAVAAGAFGATSETDGIEAVAGNFGPAYPDGLFLAQDGDNGTQAQNFKLVRWDQIAAALGL
;
A
#
# COMPACT_ATOMS: atom_id res chain seq x y z
N MET A 1 86.27 23.33 -29.06
CA MET A 1 86.35 23.08 -27.59
C MET A 1 85.05 23.52 -26.97
N GLY A 2 84.16 22.58 -26.65
CA GLY A 2 82.81 22.83 -26.09
C GLY A 2 82.45 21.72 -25.15
N THR A 3 82.32 22.06 -23.91
CA THR A 3 82.01 21.14 -22.81
C THR A 3 80.58 20.77 -22.79
N ILE A 4 80.27 19.44 -22.68
CA ILE A 4 78.98 18.82 -22.62
C ILE A 4 78.50 18.86 -21.16
N GLY A 5 77.40 19.59 -20.91
CA GLY A 5 76.68 19.59 -19.61
C GLY A 5 75.79 18.39 -19.45
N LYS A 6 76.00 17.63 -18.37
CA LYS A 6 75.14 16.49 -17.97
C LYS A 6 73.89 17.00 -17.25
N TRP A 7 72.70 16.71 -17.81
CA TRP A 7 71.43 16.91 -17.13
C TRP A 7 71.13 15.68 -16.28
N LYS A 8 70.88 15.88 -15.00
CA LYS A 8 70.34 14.87 -14.10
C LYS A 8 68.81 14.87 -14.17
N LEU A 9 68.22 13.79 -14.59
CA LEU A 9 66.78 13.54 -14.44
C LEU A 9 66.50 13.24 -12.97
N LEU A 10 65.66 14.07 -12.35
CA LEU A 10 65.02 13.78 -11.07
C LEU A 10 63.68 13.12 -11.37
N THR A 11 63.57 11.84 -11.06
CA THR A 11 62.31 11.08 -11.06
C THR A 11 61.60 11.31 -9.73
N SER A 12 60.50 12.06 -9.75
CA SER A 12 59.62 12.23 -8.61
C SER A 12 58.64 11.05 -8.56
N LEU A 13 58.77 10.20 -7.55
CA LEU A 13 57.78 9.15 -7.22
C LEU A 13 56.59 9.83 -6.52
N ALA A 14 55.43 9.88 -7.18
CA ALA A 14 54.18 10.28 -6.56
C ALA A 14 53.58 9.06 -5.86
N PHE A 15 53.53 9.09 -4.53
CA PHE A 15 52.77 8.12 -3.75
C PHE A 15 51.29 8.50 -3.81
N ALA A 16 50.47 7.74 -4.54
CA ALA A 16 49.03 7.84 -4.50
C ALA A 16 48.51 7.03 -3.28
N SER A 17 48.18 7.71 -2.20
CA SER A 17 47.48 7.13 -1.07
C SER A 17 46.00 6.98 -1.44
N THR A 18 45.57 5.75 -1.72
CA THR A 18 44.12 5.41 -1.82
C THR A 18 43.52 5.41 -0.42
N LEU A 19 42.75 6.44 -0.11
CA LEU A 19 41.83 6.44 1.02
C LEU A 19 40.68 5.52 0.64
N ALA A 20 40.70 4.28 1.19
CA ALA A 20 39.53 3.43 1.22
C ALA A 20 38.54 4.04 2.24
N ALA A 21 37.55 4.78 1.75
CA ALA A 21 36.41 5.16 2.54
C ALA A 21 35.60 3.88 2.81
N CYS A 22 35.71 3.33 4.02
CA CYS A 22 34.71 2.38 4.52
C CYS A 22 33.41 3.17 4.66
N ALA A 23 32.50 3.05 3.70
CA ALA A 23 31.11 3.41 3.91
C ALA A 23 30.61 2.48 5.01
N ALA A 24 30.46 2.99 6.23
CA ALA A 24 29.73 2.28 7.26
C ALA A 24 28.29 2.19 6.75
N SER A 25 27.79 1.00 6.49
CA SER A 25 26.36 0.79 6.25
C SER A 25 25.63 1.25 7.50
N GLU A 26 24.62 2.09 7.35
CA GLU A 26 23.75 2.44 8.47
C GLU A 26 23.20 1.16 9.09
N PRO A 27 23.07 1.09 10.44
CA PRO A 27 22.53 -0.10 11.09
C PRO A 27 21.08 -0.31 10.61
N VAL A 28 20.77 -1.51 10.13
CA VAL A 28 19.40 -1.89 9.78
C VAL A 28 18.58 -1.85 11.07
N ILE A 29 17.58 -0.96 11.10
CA ILE A 29 16.64 -0.86 12.22
C ILE A 29 15.65 -2.02 12.08
N THR A 30 15.49 -2.80 13.14
CA THR A 30 14.47 -3.86 13.23
C THR A 30 13.62 -3.62 14.46
N GLY A 31 12.30 -3.76 14.31
CA GLY A 31 11.36 -3.66 15.43
C GLY A 31 11.33 -4.91 16.32
N LEU A 32 10.28 -5.03 17.12
CA LEU A 32 10.02 -6.24 17.92
C LEU A 32 9.89 -7.45 16.97
N PRO A 33 10.40 -8.63 17.36
CA PRO A 33 10.38 -9.82 16.52
C PRO A 33 8.95 -10.17 16.06
N PRO A 34 8.68 -10.28 14.74
CA PRO A 34 7.38 -10.69 14.24
C PRO A 34 7.22 -12.23 14.31
N VAL A 35 5.99 -12.71 14.50
CA VAL A 35 5.68 -14.11 14.23
C VAL A 35 5.73 -14.35 12.72
N GLN A 36 6.17 -15.54 12.31
CA GLN A 36 6.35 -15.85 10.89
C GLN A 36 5.13 -16.60 10.35
N VAL A 37 4.64 -16.16 9.20
CA VAL A 37 3.64 -16.87 8.39
C VAL A 37 4.19 -17.05 6.97
N THR A 38 3.54 -17.86 6.13
CA THR A 38 3.93 -18.03 4.74
C THR A 38 2.78 -17.73 3.81
N ALA A 39 3.09 -17.25 2.60
CA ALA A 39 2.09 -17.06 1.57
C ALA A 39 1.48 -18.40 1.15
N SER A 40 0.17 -18.37 0.89
CA SER A 40 -0.61 -19.52 0.38
C SER A 40 -0.82 -19.42 -1.13
N GLY A 41 -0.50 -18.27 -1.72
CA GLY A 41 -0.56 -17.96 -3.14
C GLY A 41 0.18 -16.67 -3.45
N GLU A 42 0.34 -16.40 -4.73
CA GLU A 42 0.86 -15.12 -5.23
C GLU A 42 0.24 -14.79 -6.58
N THR A 43 0.16 -13.51 -6.92
CA THR A 43 -0.29 -13.11 -8.25
C THR A 43 0.81 -13.31 -9.29
N GLN A 44 0.42 -13.42 -10.56
CA GLN A 44 1.35 -13.15 -11.63
C GLN A 44 1.93 -11.74 -11.45
N PRO A 45 3.19 -11.51 -11.82
CA PRO A 45 3.82 -10.21 -11.70
C PRO A 45 3.10 -9.14 -12.52
N VAL A 46 3.17 -7.89 -12.06
CA VAL A 46 2.69 -6.73 -12.84
C VAL A 46 3.46 -6.58 -14.16
N GLY A 47 2.90 -5.81 -15.10
CA GLY A 47 3.47 -5.65 -16.43
C GLY A 47 4.78 -4.85 -16.48
N THR A 48 4.97 -3.90 -15.58
CA THR A 48 6.16 -3.07 -15.50
C THR A 48 7.32 -3.85 -14.87
N ASN A 49 8.34 -4.11 -15.67
CA ASN A 49 9.44 -4.97 -15.26
C ASN A 49 10.54 -4.21 -14.49
N ARG A 50 11.05 -4.84 -13.41
CA ARG A 50 12.20 -4.40 -12.60
C ARG A 50 12.14 -2.92 -12.19
N ALA A 51 10.96 -2.46 -11.81
CA ALA A 51 10.75 -1.13 -11.31
C ALA A 51 9.83 -1.23 -10.10
N ASP A 52 9.91 -0.27 -9.22
CA ASP A 52 8.94 -0.02 -8.19
C ASP A 52 7.59 0.30 -8.86
N ALA A 53 6.74 -0.72 -9.01
CA ALA A 53 5.56 -0.70 -9.87
C ALA A 53 4.30 -1.33 -9.25
N ALA A 54 4.36 -2.54 -8.68
CA ALA A 54 3.25 -3.03 -7.88
C ALA A 54 3.13 -2.16 -6.63
N ASP A 55 1.90 -1.77 -6.27
CA ASP A 55 1.70 -0.86 -5.17
C ASP A 55 0.57 -1.34 -4.25
N ASP A 56 -0.68 -1.20 -4.64
CA ASP A 56 -1.81 -1.40 -3.75
C ASP A 56 -2.84 -2.38 -4.32
N PRO A 57 -3.32 -3.34 -3.52
CA PRO A 57 -4.37 -4.27 -3.90
C PRO A 57 -5.69 -3.93 -3.22
N ALA A 58 -6.81 -4.18 -3.91
CA ALA A 58 -8.16 -4.17 -3.35
C ALA A 58 -8.91 -5.44 -3.72
N ILE A 59 -9.81 -5.91 -2.84
CA ILE A 59 -10.58 -7.14 -3.05
C ILE A 59 -12.04 -6.80 -3.37
N TRP A 60 -12.50 -7.25 -4.54
CA TRP A 60 -13.91 -7.32 -4.87
C TRP A 60 -14.49 -8.66 -4.44
N ILE A 61 -15.54 -8.65 -3.65
CA ILE A 61 -16.24 -9.86 -3.22
C ILE A 61 -17.48 -10.05 -4.12
N ASP A 62 -17.53 -11.17 -4.84
CA ASP A 62 -18.73 -11.54 -5.58
C ASP A 62 -19.90 -11.78 -4.58
N PRO A 63 -20.95 -10.95 -4.61
CA PRO A 63 -22.04 -11.08 -3.65
C PRO A 63 -22.84 -12.39 -3.81
N ALA A 64 -22.77 -13.03 -4.98
CA ALA A 64 -23.42 -14.30 -5.24
C ALA A 64 -22.55 -15.51 -4.86
N ASN A 65 -21.23 -15.37 -4.92
CA ASN A 65 -20.28 -16.45 -4.62
C ASN A 65 -18.90 -15.90 -4.24
N PRO A 66 -18.60 -15.76 -2.94
CA PRO A 66 -17.31 -15.24 -2.48
C PRO A 66 -16.08 -15.99 -3.00
N ASN A 67 -16.22 -17.28 -3.39
CA ASN A 67 -15.11 -18.03 -4.00
C ASN A 67 -14.68 -17.48 -5.37
N ARG A 68 -15.45 -16.58 -5.95
CA ARG A 68 -15.16 -15.87 -7.20
C ARG A 68 -14.70 -14.44 -6.96
N ALA A 69 -14.28 -14.12 -5.76
CA ALA A 69 -13.69 -12.82 -5.46
C ALA A 69 -12.54 -12.51 -6.43
N LEU A 70 -12.35 -11.22 -6.71
CA LEU A 70 -11.32 -10.73 -7.61
C LEU A 70 -10.42 -9.74 -6.87
N ILE A 71 -9.18 -9.70 -7.26
CA ILE A 71 -8.20 -8.72 -6.79
C ILE A 71 -8.03 -7.69 -7.91
N VAL A 72 -8.20 -6.42 -7.60
CA VAL A 72 -7.78 -5.33 -8.46
C VAL A 72 -6.55 -4.70 -7.84
N ALA A 73 -5.47 -4.61 -8.62
CA ALA A 73 -4.22 -4.13 -8.08
C ALA A 73 -3.51 -3.19 -9.04
N THR A 74 -2.74 -2.27 -8.50
CA THR A 74 -2.06 -1.24 -9.27
C THR A 74 -0.70 -1.71 -9.78
N ASP A 75 -0.44 -1.45 -11.05
CA ASP A 75 0.88 -1.18 -11.61
C ASP A 75 0.99 0.35 -11.69
N LYS A 76 1.65 0.97 -10.71
CA LYS A 76 1.65 2.44 -10.53
C LYS A 76 2.28 3.22 -11.70
N LYS A 77 2.84 2.51 -12.68
CA LYS A 77 3.43 3.09 -13.90
C LYS A 77 2.63 2.81 -15.17
N ALA A 78 1.64 1.91 -15.10
CA ALA A 78 0.96 1.44 -16.30
C ALA A 78 -0.57 1.38 -16.17
N GLY A 79 -1.13 1.02 -15.00
CA GLY A 79 -2.58 0.93 -14.82
C GLY A 79 -3.03 -0.09 -13.80
N LEU A 80 -4.10 -0.81 -14.09
CA LEU A 80 -4.76 -1.72 -13.15
C LEU A 80 -4.83 -3.14 -13.72
N HIS A 81 -4.44 -4.11 -12.92
CA HIS A 81 -4.63 -5.53 -13.16
C HIS A 81 -5.87 -6.05 -12.44
N VAL A 82 -6.49 -7.09 -12.98
CA VAL A 82 -7.55 -7.86 -12.32
C VAL A 82 -7.09 -9.31 -12.24
N TYR A 83 -6.96 -9.83 -11.02
CA TYR A 83 -6.56 -11.22 -10.78
C TYR A 83 -7.68 -12.03 -10.14
N ASP A 84 -7.66 -13.34 -10.34
CA ASP A 84 -8.44 -14.25 -9.51
C ASP A 84 -7.69 -14.65 -8.23
N LEU A 85 -8.36 -15.41 -7.34
CA LEU A 85 -7.75 -15.86 -6.08
C LEU A 85 -6.66 -16.93 -6.25
N THR A 86 -6.42 -17.42 -7.48
CA THR A 86 -5.25 -18.27 -7.78
C THR A 86 -4.03 -17.43 -8.19
N GLY A 87 -4.21 -16.11 -8.26
CA GLY A 87 -3.18 -15.15 -8.68
C GLY A 87 -3.04 -14.99 -10.18
N LYS A 88 -3.95 -15.59 -10.98
CA LYS A 88 -3.93 -15.49 -12.43
C LYS A 88 -4.40 -14.09 -12.86
N ASP A 89 -3.61 -13.42 -13.72
CA ASP A 89 -4.01 -12.18 -14.38
C ASP A 89 -5.12 -12.46 -15.43
N LEU A 90 -6.26 -11.86 -15.23
CA LEU A 90 -7.46 -12.02 -16.06
C LEU A 90 -7.65 -10.86 -17.00
N ALA A 91 -7.24 -9.65 -16.61
CA ALA A 91 -7.36 -8.45 -17.41
C ALA A 91 -6.42 -7.34 -16.93
N PHE A 92 -5.97 -6.54 -17.87
CA PHE A 92 -5.21 -5.33 -17.61
C PHE A 92 -5.88 -4.13 -18.28
N LEU A 93 -6.05 -3.04 -17.52
CA LEU A 93 -6.52 -1.76 -18.04
C LEU A 93 -5.39 -0.72 -17.97
N LYS A 94 -4.93 -0.26 -19.11
CA LYS A 94 -3.96 0.83 -19.19
C LYS A 94 -4.59 2.14 -18.72
N SER A 95 -4.13 2.67 -17.61
CA SER A 95 -4.61 3.93 -16.98
C SER A 95 -3.50 4.98 -16.81
N GLY A 96 -2.26 4.63 -17.17
CA GLY A 96 -1.10 5.48 -16.90
C GLY A 96 -0.67 5.39 -15.44
N PHE A 97 -0.30 6.52 -14.86
CA PHE A 97 0.20 6.58 -13.49
C PHE A 97 -0.95 6.60 -12.48
N VAL A 98 -1.05 5.55 -11.69
CA VAL A 98 -1.97 5.40 -10.55
C VAL A 98 -1.16 5.00 -9.31
N ASN A 99 -1.69 5.15 -8.10
CA ASN A 99 -1.03 4.67 -6.88
C ASN A 99 -1.95 3.68 -6.17
N ASN A 100 -2.73 4.14 -5.20
CA ASN A 100 -3.63 3.26 -4.46
C ASN A 100 -4.93 2.99 -5.20
N VAL A 101 -5.59 1.89 -4.85
CA VAL A 101 -6.88 1.47 -5.39
C VAL A 101 -7.79 0.95 -4.28
N ASP A 102 -9.07 1.26 -4.33
CA ASP A 102 -10.06 0.66 -3.42
C ASP A 102 -11.40 0.43 -4.14
N ILE A 103 -12.26 -0.41 -3.56
CA ILE A 103 -13.49 -0.90 -4.18
C ILE A 103 -14.68 -0.79 -3.23
N VAL A 104 -15.79 -0.25 -3.72
CA VAL A 104 -17.10 -0.30 -3.06
C VAL A 104 -18.16 -0.78 -4.05
N GLY A 105 -18.78 -1.92 -3.77
CA GLY A 105 -19.68 -2.57 -4.73
C GLY A 105 -18.94 -3.00 -5.99
N ASP A 106 -19.37 -2.51 -7.15
CA ASP A 106 -18.71 -2.70 -8.44
C ASP A 106 -17.85 -1.50 -8.89
N ILE A 107 -17.79 -0.45 -8.04
CA ILE A 107 -17.02 0.77 -8.33
C ILE A 107 -15.61 0.62 -7.77
N VAL A 108 -14.65 0.73 -8.68
CA VAL A 108 -13.21 0.76 -8.40
C VAL A 108 -12.74 2.19 -8.55
N VAL A 109 -11.97 2.67 -7.60
CA VAL A 109 -11.39 4.01 -7.60
C VAL A 109 -9.89 3.90 -7.39
N ALA A 110 -9.11 4.61 -8.19
CA ALA A 110 -7.67 4.73 -8.00
C ALA A 110 -7.25 6.19 -7.85
N SER A 111 -6.25 6.44 -7.05
CA SER A 111 -5.57 7.74 -7.00
C SER A 111 -4.78 7.93 -8.31
N ASP A 112 -5.10 9.00 -9.05
CA ASP A 112 -4.59 9.25 -10.40
C ASP A 112 -3.50 10.31 -10.37
N ARG A 113 -2.28 9.89 -10.71
CA ARG A 113 -1.03 10.67 -10.70
C ARG A 113 -0.63 11.16 -12.10
N ASN A 114 -1.48 10.97 -13.13
CA ASN A 114 -1.15 11.37 -14.50
C ASN A 114 -0.92 12.89 -14.64
N ASP A 115 -1.54 13.69 -13.76
CA ASP A 115 -1.23 15.12 -13.60
C ASP A 115 -0.61 15.32 -12.20
N GLY A 116 0.69 15.40 -12.10
CA GLY A 116 1.40 15.52 -10.82
C GLY A 116 1.17 16.84 -10.06
N LEU A 117 0.44 17.79 -10.64
CA LEU A 117 0.09 19.07 -10.03
C LEU A 117 -1.36 19.14 -9.54
N ASN A 118 -2.24 18.33 -10.13
CA ASN A 118 -3.66 18.30 -9.82
C ASN A 118 -4.10 16.87 -9.54
N ALA A 119 -4.50 16.63 -8.30
CA ALA A 119 -4.97 15.34 -7.85
C ALA A 119 -6.32 14.98 -8.49
N HIS A 120 -6.47 13.74 -8.90
CA HIS A 120 -7.71 13.19 -9.42
C HIS A 120 -8.00 11.82 -8.80
N LEU A 121 -9.28 11.45 -8.80
CA LEU A 121 -9.76 10.09 -8.59
C LEU A 121 -10.14 9.50 -9.95
N ALA A 122 -9.46 8.46 -10.40
CA ALA A 122 -9.85 7.70 -11.58
C ALA A 122 -10.90 6.67 -11.19
N VAL A 123 -12.02 6.64 -11.87
CA VAL A 123 -13.21 5.85 -11.52
C VAL A 123 -13.49 4.83 -12.59
N TYR A 124 -13.70 3.58 -12.17
CA TYR A 124 -13.97 2.46 -13.06
C TYR A 124 -15.13 1.63 -12.54
N ARG A 125 -15.72 0.84 -13.42
CA ARG A 125 -16.68 -0.23 -13.06
C ARG A 125 -16.06 -1.57 -13.36
N LEU A 126 -16.11 -2.48 -12.37
CA LEU A 126 -15.70 -3.87 -12.51
C LEU A 126 -16.89 -4.72 -12.97
N ASP A 127 -16.72 -5.45 -14.06
CA ASP A 127 -17.62 -6.55 -14.44
C ASP A 127 -17.09 -7.86 -13.81
N GLY A 128 -17.68 -8.30 -12.71
CA GLY A 128 -17.27 -9.53 -12.04
C GLY A 128 -17.63 -10.81 -12.78
N ALA A 129 -18.56 -10.75 -13.75
CA ALA A 129 -18.94 -11.92 -14.57
C ALA A 129 -17.96 -12.14 -15.73
N LYS A 130 -17.40 -11.04 -16.24
CA LYS A 130 -16.36 -11.01 -17.27
C LYS A 130 -15.23 -10.12 -16.77
N PRO A 131 -14.35 -10.65 -15.90
CA PRO A 131 -13.38 -9.82 -15.18
C PRO A 131 -12.72 -8.78 -16.10
N ALA A 132 -13.22 -7.53 -16.02
CA ALA A 132 -12.76 -6.41 -16.81
C ALA A 132 -13.13 -5.10 -16.11
N LEU A 133 -12.32 -4.07 -16.33
CA LEU A 133 -12.57 -2.72 -15.84
C LEU A 133 -13.01 -1.83 -17.01
N THR A 134 -14.08 -1.06 -16.80
CA THR A 134 -14.53 -0.03 -17.72
C THR A 134 -14.34 1.33 -17.08
N ALA A 135 -13.58 2.22 -17.71
CA ALA A 135 -13.38 3.58 -17.20
C ALA A 135 -14.70 4.38 -17.28
N LEU A 136 -15.07 4.99 -16.14
CA LEU A 136 -16.21 5.90 -16.04
C LEU A 136 -15.76 7.35 -16.19
N GLY A 137 -14.52 7.68 -15.84
CA GLY A 137 -13.94 9.00 -15.95
C GLY A 137 -13.01 9.35 -14.78
N ARG A 138 -12.76 10.64 -14.62
CA ARG A 138 -11.90 11.19 -13.57
C ARG A 138 -12.63 12.28 -12.81
N ALA A 139 -12.53 12.29 -11.50
CA ALA A 139 -13.03 13.36 -10.64
C ALA A 139 -11.87 14.21 -10.15
N ALA A 140 -11.91 15.53 -10.39
CA ALA A 140 -10.91 16.44 -9.87
C ALA A 140 -10.99 16.50 -8.33
N ALA A 141 -9.84 16.47 -7.67
CA ALA A 141 -9.75 16.43 -6.21
C ALA A 141 -8.81 17.52 -5.63
N GLY A 142 -8.52 18.56 -6.41
CA GLY A 142 -7.73 19.72 -6.01
C GLY A 142 -6.25 19.62 -6.39
N SER A 143 -5.43 20.53 -5.86
CA SER A 143 -4.00 20.61 -6.18
C SER A 143 -3.18 19.52 -5.47
N GLY A 144 -2.01 19.21 -6.02
CA GLY A 144 -1.02 18.27 -5.51
C GLY A 144 -1.06 16.92 -6.22
N GLU A 145 -0.11 16.06 -5.92
CA GLU A 145 -0.03 14.70 -6.47
C GLU A 145 -0.94 13.77 -5.68
N ALA A 146 -1.91 13.13 -6.35
CA ALA A 146 -2.75 12.10 -5.74
C ALA A 146 -1.87 10.90 -5.36
N TYR A 147 -2.00 10.41 -4.12
CA TYR A 147 -1.12 9.38 -3.57
C TYR A 147 -1.92 8.27 -2.90
N GLY A 148 -2.19 8.35 -1.60
CA GLY A 148 -3.04 7.40 -0.90
C GLY A 148 -4.53 7.54 -1.23
N LEU A 149 -5.27 6.45 -1.15
CA LEU A 149 -6.71 6.40 -1.35
C LEU A 149 -7.35 5.32 -0.50
N CYS A 150 -8.49 5.64 0.12
CA CYS A 150 -9.37 4.62 0.67
C CYS A 150 -10.85 5.04 0.57
N LEU A 151 -11.73 4.05 0.44
CA LEU A 151 -13.17 4.24 0.37
C LEU A 151 -13.83 3.74 1.66
N LYS A 152 -14.78 4.51 2.17
CA LYS A 152 -15.59 4.04 3.28
C LYS A 152 -16.52 2.92 2.78
N LYS A 153 -16.40 1.73 3.36
CA LYS A 153 -17.27 0.60 3.04
C LYS A 153 -18.68 0.90 3.58
N THR A 154 -19.60 1.21 2.68
CA THR A 154 -20.99 1.59 2.99
C THR A 154 -21.98 0.57 2.45
N ALA A 155 -23.23 0.64 2.90
CA ALA A 155 -24.29 -0.22 2.37
C ALA A 155 -24.50 0.04 0.87
N PRO A 156 -24.95 -0.98 0.09
CA PRO A 156 -25.26 -0.80 -1.33
C PRO A 156 -26.23 0.36 -1.55
N GLY A 157 -25.92 1.24 -2.52
CA GLY A 157 -26.72 2.41 -2.85
C GLY A 157 -26.51 3.64 -1.95
N ALA A 158 -25.70 3.53 -0.90
CA ALA A 158 -25.27 4.70 -0.14
C ALA A 158 -24.23 5.54 -0.92
N PRO A 159 -24.09 6.85 -0.63
CA PRO A 159 -23.04 7.66 -1.22
C PRO A 159 -21.65 7.08 -0.97
N ILE A 160 -20.80 7.10 -1.98
CA ILE A 160 -19.39 6.68 -1.85
C ILE A 160 -18.62 7.80 -1.16
N ILE A 161 -18.06 7.51 -0.01
CA ILE A 161 -17.16 8.43 0.69
C ILE A 161 -15.73 7.99 0.39
N ALA A 162 -14.92 8.88 -0.13
CA ALA A 162 -13.52 8.67 -0.42
C ALA A 162 -12.64 9.57 0.45
N ALA A 163 -11.52 9.04 0.90
CA ALA A 163 -10.40 9.81 1.41
C ALA A 163 -9.28 9.76 0.38
N LEU A 164 -8.85 10.92 -0.08
CA LEU A 164 -7.66 11.07 -0.91
C LEU A 164 -6.55 11.66 -0.06
N ILE A 165 -5.43 10.99 -0.03
CA ILE A 165 -4.19 11.49 0.59
C ILE A 165 -3.32 12.06 -0.54
N VAL A 166 -2.97 13.32 -0.43
CA VAL A 166 -2.01 13.97 -1.31
C VAL A 166 -0.61 13.71 -0.78
N LYS A 167 0.35 13.52 -1.64
CA LYS A 167 1.74 13.17 -1.28
C LYS A 167 2.37 14.11 -0.23
N ASP A 168 1.94 15.35 -0.19
CA ASP A 168 2.40 16.33 0.80
C ASP A 168 1.81 16.17 2.21
N GLY A 169 0.95 15.14 2.44
CA GLY A 169 0.25 14.89 3.69
C GLY A 169 -1.12 15.59 3.82
N SER A 170 -1.63 16.23 2.76
CA SER A 170 -2.99 16.77 2.77
C SER A 170 -4.01 15.65 2.61
N VAL A 171 -4.94 15.54 3.56
CA VAL A 171 -6.04 14.57 3.58
C VAL A 171 -7.32 15.27 3.16
N ARG A 172 -8.00 14.77 2.13
CA ARG A 172 -9.27 15.29 1.63
C ARG A 172 -10.32 14.20 1.68
N VAL A 173 -11.37 14.41 2.42
CA VAL A 173 -12.48 13.45 2.53
C VAL A 173 -13.76 14.07 2.00
N GLY A 174 -14.46 13.32 1.15
CA GLY A 174 -15.66 13.82 0.51
C GLY A 174 -16.51 12.75 -0.15
N THR A 175 -17.56 13.20 -0.81
CA THR A 175 -18.49 12.34 -1.56
C THR A 175 -18.03 12.25 -3.00
N LEU A 176 -17.88 11.02 -3.48
CA LEU A 176 -17.67 10.68 -4.87
C LEU A 176 -19.01 10.31 -5.52
N THR A 177 -19.41 11.07 -6.54
CA THR A 177 -20.57 10.77 -7.39
C THR A 177 -20.09 10.10 -8.66
N VAL A 178 -20.74 9.01 -9.06
CA VAL A 178 -20.35 8.19 -10.22
C VAL A 178 -21.41 8.15 -11.32
N ASP A 179 -22.58 8.70 -11.06
CA ASP A 179 -23.64 8.82 -12.05
C ASP A 179 -23.33 9.97 -13.01
N GLY A 180 -23.18 9.64 -14.31
CA GLY A 180 -22.72 10.58 -15.33
C GLY A 180 -21.20 10.78 -15.30
N THR A 181 -20.74 12.03 -15.41
CA THR A 181 -19.32 12.36 -15.26
C THR A 181 -18.94 12.31 -13.77
N PRO A 182 -17.94 11.51 -13.38
CA PRO A 182 -17.53 11.44 -11.98
C PRO A 182 -17.15 12.81 -11.41
N SER A 183 -17.58 13.07 -10.18
CA SER A 183 -17.23 14.30 -9.44
C SER A 183 -16.95 14.00 -7.97
N PHE A 184 -15.99 14.72 -7.39
CA PHE A 184 -15.62 14.60 -5.98
C PHE A 184 -15.88 15.92 -5.27
N THR A 185 -16.72 15.88 -4.23
CA THR A 185 -17.06 17.05 -3.42
C THR A 185 -16.45 16.89 -2.04
N VAL A 186 -15.39 17.64 -1.76
CA VAL A 186 -14.70 17.63 -0.47
C VAL A 186 -15.64 18.13 0.63
N GLN A 187 -15.75 17.37 1.70
CA GLN A 187 -16.55 17.70 2.90
C GLN A 187 -15.68 18.25 4.01
N TRP A 188 -14.49 17.71 4.18
CA TRP A 188 -13.51 18.18 5.15
C TRP A 188 -12.08 17.86 4.70
N GLU A 189 -11.14 18.63 5.25
CA GLU A 189 -9.72 18.47 4.99
C GLU A 189 -8.92 18.48 6.29
N HIS A 190 -7.77 17.82 6.27
CA HIS A 190 -6.76 17.88 7.33
C HIS A 190 -5.37 17.88 6.73
N LYS A 191 -4.39 18.45 7.43
CA LYS A 191 -2.99 18.45 7.01
C LYS A 191 -2.15 17.68 8.02
N ILE A 192 -1.58 16.55 7.59
CA ILE A 192 -0.51 15.85 8.29
C ILE A 192 0.82 16.47 7.86
N ALA A 193 1.83 16.44 8.73
CA ALA A 193 3.01 17.26 8.55
C ALA A 193 3.90 16.84 7.38
N THR A 194 4.00 15.53 7.11
CA THR A 194 4.90 14.96 6.11
C THR A 194 4.15 14.01 5.17
N GLN A 195 4.88 13.37 4.28
CA GLN A 195 4.35 12.38 3.34
C GLN A 195 3.53 11.32 4.07
N SER A 196 2.37 11.03 3.52
CA SER A 196 1.42 10.07 4.07
C SER A 196 0.78 9.32 2.91
N GLU A 197 0.51 8.05 3.08
CA GLU A 197 -0.07 7.23 2.02
C GLU A 197 -1.19 6.33 2.51
N GLY A 198 -0.89 5.27 3.25
CA GLY A 198 -1.86 4.28 3.68
C GLY A 198 -3.02 4.90 4.42
N CYS A 199 -4.25 4.51 4.07
CA CYS A 199 -5.42 4.90 4.84
C CYS A 199 -6.47 3.79 4.89
N VAL A 200 -7.33 3.84 5.92
CA VAL A 200 -8.47 2.94 6.03
C VAL A 200 -9.57 3.55 6.92
N PHE A 201 -10.81 3.32 6.56
CA PHE A 201 -11.95 3.68 7.40
C PHE A 201 -12.33 2.55 8.37
N ASP A 202 -12.60 2.91 9.62
CA ASP A 202 -13.35 2.10 10.57
C ASP A 202 -14.57 2.89 11.07
N GLY A 203 -15.73 2.58 10.53
CA GLY A 203 -16.94 3.39 10.71
C GLY A 203 -16.74 4.84 10.24
N ASP A 204 -16.87 5.79 11.16
CA ASP A 204 -16.66 7.22 10.90
C ASP A 204 -15.23 7.70 11.20
N THR A 205 -14.37 6.81 11.64
CA THR A 205 -12.96 7.12 11.92
C THR A 205 -12.12 6.80 10.68
N LEU A 206 -11.30 7.74 10.26
CA LEU A 206 -10.27 7.53 9.25
C LEU A 206 -8.91 7.34 9.95
N TYR A 207 -8.23 6.24 9.65
CA TYR A 207 -6.83 6.05 10.02
C TYR A 207 -5.95 6.39 8.83
N VAL A 208 -4.82 7.06 9.08
CA VAL A 208 -3.85 7.46 8.04
C VAL A 208 -2.44 7.16 8.53
N GLY A 209 -1.63 6.56 7.68
CA GLY A 209 -0.20 6.35 7.88
C GLY A 209 0.59 7.59 7.42
N GLU A 210 1.31 8.23 8.34
CA GLU A 210 2.38 9.18 8.04
C GLU A 210 3.69 8.39 8.02
N GLU A 211 4.36 8.32 6.88
CA GLU A 211 5.48 7.39 6.64
C GLU A 211 6.54 7.43 7.75
N VAL A 212 7.00 8.63 8.10
CA VAL A 212 8.02 8.82 9.15
C VAL A 212 7.44 9.21 10.51
N GLY A 213 6.14 9.48 10.59
CA GLY A 213 5.45 9.97 11.79
C GLY A 213 4.74 8.87 12.57
N GLY A 214 3.98 8.04 11.86
CA GLY A 214 3.20 6.95 12.45
C GLY A 214 1.71 6.97 12.12
N LEU A 215 0.92 6.25 12.88
CA LEU A 215 -0.51 6.05 12.66
C LEU A 215 -1.35 7.17 13.28
N TRP A 216 -2.10 7.87 12.46
CA TRP A 216 -3.03 8.93 12.86
C TRP A 216 -4.47 8.42 12.88
N GLU A 217 -5.24 8.88 13.87
CA GLU A 217 -6.70 8.76 13.94
C GLU A 217 -7.31 10.13 13.64
N LEU A 218 -8.19 10.20 12.64
CA LEU A 218 -8.88 11.41 12.22
C LEU A 218 -10.39 11.21 12.34
N LYS A 219 -11.09 12.13 12.99
CA LYS A 219 -12.55 12.17 13.07
C LYS A 219 -13.05 13.53 12.61
N GLN A 220 -14.02 13.54 11.71
CA GLN A 220 -14.57 14.80 11.17
C GLN A 220 -15.00 15.74 12.29
N GLN A 221 -14.59 17.00 12.18
CA GLN A 221 -15.02 18.09 13.05
C GLN A 221 -15.24 19.35 12.20
N GLY A 222 -16.50 19.61 11.86
CA GLY A 222 -16.85 20.68 10.91
C GLY A 222 -16.24 20.42 9.53
N SER A 223 -15.54 21.40 8.99
CA SER A 223 -14.80 21.27 7.72
C SER A 223 -13.37 20.74 7.86
N GLY A 224 -12.95 20.37 9.06
CA GLY A 224 -11.66 19.78 9.37
C GLY A 224 -11.81 18.46 10.13
N ALA A 225 -10.74 18.04 10.82
CA ALA A 225 -10.76 16.85 11.65
C ALA A 225 -10.10 17.09 13.02
N ALA A 226 -10.65 16.43 14.05
CA ALA A 226 -9.89 16.15 15.26
C ALA A 226 -8.91 15.03 14.93
N ALA A 227 -7.61 15.30 15.04
CA ALA A 227 -6.54 14.37 14.69
C ALA A 227 -5.71 14.01 15.93
N ARG A 228 -5.33 12.73 16.02
CA ARG A 228 -4.54 12.19 17.12
C ARG A 228 -3.53 11.18 16.58
N LEU A 229 -2.24 11.35 16.85
CA LEU A 229 -1.24 10.33 16.63
C LEU A 229 -1.44 9.20 17.65
N VAL A 230 -1.83 8.01 17.18
CA VAL A 230 -2.24 6.88 18.04
C VAL A 230 -1.16 5.81 18.18
N ALA A 231 -0.27 5.69 17.19
CA ALA A 231 0.92 4.85 17.26
C ALA A 231 2.06 5.53 16.51
N PRO A 232 3.04 6.14 17.19
CA PRO A 232 4.18 6.75 16.53
C PRO A 232 5.13 5.70 15.96
N ILE A 233 5.97 6.09 14.98
CA ILE A 233 7.18 5.35 14.64
C ILE A 233 8.06 5.32 15.90
N ASP A 234 8.29 4.14 16.44
CA ASP A 234 9.05 3.96 17.68
C ASP A 234 10.22 2.97 17.53
N ASN A 235 10.42 2.48 16.30
CA ASN A 235 11.43 1.45 15.99
C ASN A 235 11.28 0.17 16.85
N GLN A 236 10.06 -0.09 17.29
CA GLN A 236 9.67 -1.31 18.01
C GLN A 236 8.41 -1.91 17.39
N ARG A 237 7.27 -1.21 17.49
CA ARG A 237 5.99 -1.65 16.89
C ARG A 237 5.93 -1.31 15.42
N LEU A 238 6.42 -0.11 15.07
CA LEU A 238 6.48 0.44 13.72
C LEU A 238 7.89 0.94 13.43
N VAL A 239 8.42 0.53 12.29
CA VAL A 239 9.68 1.01 11.70
C VAL A 239 9.34 1.72 10.40
N ALA A 240 9.86 2.91 10.18
CA ALA A 240 9.58 3.70 9.00
C ALA A 240 10.11 3.02 7.70
N ASP A 241 9.37 3.09 6.61
CA ASP A 241 8.17 3.91 6.49
C ASP A 241 6.93 3.12 6.95
N LEU A 242 5.90 3.84 7.43
CA LEU A 242 4.58 3.29 7.66
C LEU A 242 3.75 3.47 6.38
N GLU A 243 3.42 2.37 5.76
CA GLU A 243 2.75 2.34 4.46
C GLU A 243 1.29 1.85 4.55
N GLY A 244 0.89 0.88 3.77
CA GLY A 244 -0.47 0.38 3.67
C GLY A 244 -1.17 0.07 4.99
N LEU A 245 -2.46 0.37 5.05
CA LEU A 245 -3.34 0.09 6.18
C LEU A 245 -4.54 -0.75 5.73
N ALA A 246 -4.88 -1.76 6.51
CA ALA A 246 -6.08 -2.57 6.29
C ALA A 246 -6.81 -2.82 7.61
N THR A 247 -8.11 -3.15 7.53
CA THR A 247 -8.87 -3.59 8.70
C THR A 247 -9.53 -4.93 8.46
N ILE A 248 -9.60 -5.77 9.49
CA ILE A 248 -10.25 -7.08 9.40
C ILE A 248 -11.04 -7.40 10.67
N ASP A 249 -12.20 -8.07 10.49
CA ASP A 249 -12.96 -8.62 11.59
C ASP A 249 -12.54 -10.07 11.85
N HIS A 250 -12.28 -10.43 13.12
CA HIS A 250 -12.00 -11.79 13.53
C HIS A 250 -12.70 -12.10 14.84
N LYS A 251 -13.56 -13.10 14.86
CA LYS A 251 -14.34 -13.53 16.03
C LYS A 251 -15.06 -12.39 16.77
N GLY A 252 -15.61 -11.44 16.01
CA GLY A 252 -16.34 -10.29 16.56
C GLY A 252 -15.47 -9.15 17.09
N GLN A 253 -14.16 -9.23 16.92
CA GLN A 253 -13.20 -8.17 17.20
C GLN A 253 -12.63 -7.61 15.91
N ARG A 254 -12.55 -6.28 15.82
CA ARG A 254 -11.92 -5.58 14.68
C ARG A 254 -10.47 -5.29 14.95
N TYR A 255 -9.65 -5.50 13.94
CA TYR A 255 -8.21 -5.23 13.98
C TYR A 255 -7.81 -4.31 12.84
N LEU A 256 -6.80 -3.46 13.09
CA LEU A 256 -6.09 -2.68 12.10
C LEU A 256 -4.71 -3.31 11.89
N ILE A 257 -4.34 -3.46 10.64
CA ILE A 257 -3.03 -3.96 10.22
C ILE A 257 -2.31 -2.78 9.54
N ALA A 258 -1.04 -2.62 9.85
CA ALA A 258 -0.21 -1.53 9.33
C ALA A 258 1.10 -2.10 8.79
N SER A 259 1.44 -1.77 7.54
CA SER A 259 2.72 -2.16 6.93
C SER A 259 3.86 -1.35 7.55
N SER A 260 4.75 -2.01 8.25
CA SER A 260 6.03 -1.48 8.76
C SER A 260 7.10 -1.84 7.73
N GLN A 261 7.13 -1.05 6.64
CA GLN A 261 7.93 -1.33 5.46
C GLN A 261 9.42 -1.42 5.78
N GLY A 262 9.92 -0.52 6.65
CA GLY A 262 11.34 -0.43 6.96
C GLY A 262 11.96 -1.66 7.59
N ASP A 263 11.16 -2.63 8.08
CA ASP A 263 11.65 -3.91 8.57
C ASP A 263 10.82 -5.13 8.11
N ASN A 264 10.05 -4.96 7.02
CA ASN A 264 9.32 -6.02 6.32
C ASN A 264 8.35 -6.79 7.24
N ALA A 265 7.62 -6.07 8.09
CA ALA A 265 6.68 -6.64 9.03
C ALA A 265 5.34 -5.87 9.05
N TYR A 266 4.33 -6.48 9.64
CA TYR A 266 3.00 -5.91 9.74
C TYR A 266 2.61 -5.83 11.20
N ALA A 267 2.35 -4.61 11.70
CA ALA A 267 1.88 -4.40 13.07
C ALA A 267 0.36 -4.53 13.14
N VAL A 268 -0.15 -5.17 14.19
CA VAL A 268 -1.58 -5.41 14.41
C VAL A 268 -2.03 -4.70 15.67
N PHE A 269 -3.14 -3.95 15.54
CA PHE A 269 -3.76 -3.20 16.62
C PHE A 269 -5.23 -3.59 16.76
N ARG A 270 -5.72 -3.67 18.00
CA ARG A 270 -7.13 -3.92 18.29
C ARG A 270 -7.92 -2.61 18.27
N LEU A 271 -8.98 -2.55 17.48
CA LEU A 271 -9.87 -1.39 17.42
C LEU A 271 -11.05 -1.54 18.40
N PRO A 272 -11.65 -0.44 18.88
CA PRO A 272 -11.29 0.97 18.58
C PRO A 272 -10.18 1.56 19.46
N SER A 273 -9.64 0.79 20.42
CA SER A 273 -8.65 1.29 21.40
C SER A 273 -7.26 1.56 20.83
N VAL A 274 -6.96 1.02 19.63
CA VAL A 274 -5.64 1.00 19.00
C VAL A 274 -4.59 0.32 19.91
N GLU A 275 -5.02 -0.68 20.67
CA GLU A 275 -4.13 -1.50 21.51
C GLU A 275 -3.25 -2.37 20.61
N TYR A 276 -1.94 -2.30 20.82
CA TYR A 276 -0.99 -3.14 20.10
C TYR A 276 -1.17 -4.62 20.49
N VAL A 277 -1.28 -5.47 19.47
CA VAL A 277 -1.48 -6.92 19.63
C VAL A 277 -0.21 -7.70 19.39
N GLY A 278 0.51 -7.37 18.33
CA GLY A 278 1.71 -8.07 17.91
C GLY A 278 2.11 -7.69 16.49
N ARG A 279 3.08 -8.40 15.94
CA ARG A 279 3.56 -8.23 14.57
C ARG A 279 3.68 -9.59 13.90
N PHE A 280 3.46 -9.64 12.60
CA PHE A 280 3.78 -10.79 11.76
C PHE A 280 4.60 -10.38 10.55
N ALA A 281 5.29 -11.33 9.95
CA ALA A 281 5.98 -11.17 8.67
C ALA A 281 5.71 -12.37 7.78
N VAL A 282 5.69 -12.14 6.48
CA VAL A 282 5.51 -13.20 5.48
C VAL A 282 6.88 -13.71 5.06
N ALA A 283 7.26 -14.88 5.57
CA ALA A 283 8.51 -15.54 5.25
C ALA A 283 8.41 -16.34 3.96
N ALA A 284 9.54 -16.59 3.33
CA ALA A 284 9.62 -17.49 2.18
C ALA A 284 9.19 -18.93 2.54
N GLY A 285 8.39 -19.54 1.69
CA GLY A 285 7.88 -20.90 1.82
C GLY A 285 7.74 -21.55 0.44
N ALA A 286 6.53 -21.98 0.09
CA ALA A 286 6.22 -22.40 -1.28
C ALA A 286 6.27 -21.24 -2.27
N PHE A 287 6.01 -20.04 -1.78
CA PHE A 287 6.12 -18.75 -2.49
C PHE A 287 7.19 -17.88 -1.81
N GLY A 288 7.57 -16.77 -2.46
CA GLY A 288 8.51 -15.80 -1.89
C GLY A 288 8.04 -15.18 -0.57
N ALA A 289 8.95 -14.51 0.13
CA ALA A 289 8.62 -13.61 1.24
C ALA A 289 7.97 -12.34 0.72
N THR A 290 7.53 -11.46 1.61
CA THR A 290 7.26 -10.05 1.26
C THR A 290 8.38 -9.17 1.77
N SER A 291 8.69 -8.14 1.00
CA SER A 291 9.64 -7.09 1.37
C SER A 291 9.20 -5.75 0.81
N GLU A 292 9.63 -4.66 1.46
CA GLU A 292 9.35 -3.29 1.01
C GLU A 292 7.87 -3.11 0.64
N THR A 293 6.95 -3.60 1.51
CA THR A 293 5.52 -3.63 1.22
C THR A 293 4.91 -2.24 1.30
N ASP A 294 4.44 -1.73 0.16
CA ASP A 294 3.63 -0.52 0.07
C ASP A 294 2.17 -0.85 0.50
N GLY A 295 1.33 -1.33 -0.39
CA GLY A 295 -0.08 -1.56 -0.13
C GLY A 295 -0.42 -2.93 0.45
N ILE A 296 -1.46 -2.96 1.27
CA ILE A 296 -2.05 -4.18 1.83
C ILE A 296 -3.58 -4.11 1.82
N GLU A 297 -4.22 -5.26 1.73
CA GLU A 297 -5.67 -5.38 1.93
C GLU A 297 -5.97 -6.60 2.81
N ALA A 298 -7.06 -6.54 3.58
CA ALA A 298 -7.50 -7.66 4.39
C ALA A 298 -9.02 -7.79 4.40
N VAL A 299 -9.53 -9.01 4.23
CA VAL A 299 -10.95 -9.26 4.20
C VAL A 299 -11.29 -10.55 4.94
N ALA A 300 -12.27 -10.47 5.85
CA ALA A 300 -12.83 -11.62 6.55
C ALA A 300 -13.86 -12.33 5.66
N GLY A 301 -14.00 -13.62 5.84
CA GLY A 301 -15.01 -14.43 5.14
C GLY A 301 -14.46 -15.75 4.62
N ASN A 302 -15.34 -16.54 4.03
CA ASN A 302 -14.97 -17.81 3.42
C ASN A 302 -14.86 -17.64 1.90
N PHE A 303 -13.65 -17.73 1.39
CA PHE A 303 -13.32 -17.63 -0.03
C PHE A 303 -12.93 -19.01 -0.61
N GLY A 304 -13.49 -20.09 -0.05
CA GLY A 304 -13.23 -21.46 -0.43
C GLY A 304 -12.12 -22.14 0.37
N PRO A 305 -11.76 -23.38 -0.01
CA PRO A 305 -10.78 -24.16 0.75
C PRO A 305 -9.40 -23.52 0.89
N ALA A 306 -9.02 -22.66 -0.07
CA ALA A 306 -7.74 -21.95 -0.04
C ALA A 306 -7.71 -20.87 1.04
N TYR A 307 -8.85 -20.17 1.29
CA TYR A 307 -8.95 -19.05 2.21
C TYR A 307 -10.26 -19.15 3.03
N PRO A 308 -10.37 -20.10 3.96
CA PRO A 308 -11.64 -20.44 4.63
C PRO A 308 -12.12 -19.37 5.62
N ASP A 309 -11.23 -18.60 6.22
CA ASP A 309 -11.53 -17.63 7.28
C ASP A 309 -11.07 -16.21 6.96
N GLY A 310 -10.75 -15.94 5.69
CA GLY A 310 -10.32 -14.63 5.24
C GLY A 310 -8.98 -14.66 4.52
N LEU A 311 -8.67 -13.52 3.93
CA LEU A 311 -7.51 -13.29 3.08
C LEU A 311 -6.81 -12.00 3.50
N PHE A 312 -5.50 -12.04 3.56
CA PHE A 312 -4.60 -10.89 3.62
C PHE A 312 -3.78 -10.84 2.34
N LEU A 313 -3.72 -9.68 1.72
CA LEU A 313 -2.89 -9.37 0.55
C LEU A 313 -1.79 -8.41 0.95
N ALA A 314 -0.60 -8.62 0.42
CA ALA A 314 0.52 -7.70 0.57
C ALA A 314 1.28 -7.56 -0.74
N GLN A 315 1.60 -6.35 -1.13
CA GLN A 315 2.55 -6.06 -2.19
C GLN A 315 3.93 -6.61 -1.79
N ASP A 316 4.66 -7.16 -2.75
CA ASP A 316 6.03 -7.66 -2.59
C ASP A 316 6.98 -6.84 -3.46
N GLY A 317 7.80 -6.02 -2.80
CA GLY A 317 8.75 -5.09 -3.43
C GLY A 317 9.95 -5.79 -4.07
N ASP A 318 10.32 -7.00 -3.62
CA ASP A 318 11.42 -7.79 -4.19
C ASP A 318 10.99 -9.20 -4.58
N ASN A 319 10.46 -9.36 -5.77
CA ASN A 319 10.09 -10.65 -6.34
C ASN A 319 11.26 -11.31 -7.11
N GLY A 320 12.47 -11.13 -6.65
CA GLY A 320 13.69 -11.71 -7.19
C GLY A 320 14.01 -11.23 -8.62
N THR A 321 14.00 -12.14 -9.60
CA THR A 321 14.32 -11.79 -10.99
C THR A 321 13.10 -11.34 -11.80
N GLN A 322 11.89 -11.45 -11.23
CA GLN A 322 10.64 -11.08 -11.88
C GLN A 322 10.24 -9.64 -11.52
N ALA A 323 9.21 -9.12 -12.16
CA ALA A 323 8.56 -7.89 -11.71
C ALA A 323 7.84 -8.15 -10.38
N GLN A 324 7.54 -7.08 -9.66
CA GLN A 324 6.82 -7.13 -8.38
C GLN A 324 5.45 -7.78 -8.54
N ASN A 325 4.91 -8.32 -7.44
CA ASN A 325 3.62 -8.98 -7.40
C ASN A 325 2.93 -8.79 -6.04
N PHE A 326 1.86 -9.55 -5.78
CA PHE A 326 1.15 -9.54 -4.52
C PHE A 326 1.11 -10.95 -3.93
N LYS A 327 1.39 -11.09 -2.63
CA LYS A 327 1.28 -12.35 -1.90
C LYS A 327 -0.09 -12.48 -1.26
N LEU A 328 -0.65 -13.66 -1.32
CA LEU A 328 -1.94 -14.03 -0.75
C LEU A 328 -1.70 -14.90 0.48
N VAL A 329 -2.15 -14.44 1.65
CA VAL A 329 -1.93 -15.13 2.92
C VAL A 329 -3.27 -15.44 3.58
N ARG A 330 -3.44 -16.65 4.10
CA ARG A 330 -4.62 -17.04 4.87
C ARG A 330 -4.68 -16.28 6.18
N TRP A 331 -5.82 -15.65 6.44
CA TRP A 331 -6.00 -14.91 7.69
C TRP A 331 -5.97 -15.81 8.93
N ASP A 332 -6.54 -17.02 8.87
CA ASP A 332 -6.52 -17.96 9.98
C ASP A 332 -5.11 -18.35 10.43
N GLN A 333 -4.13 -18.41 9.52
CA GLN A 333 -2.73 -18.64 9.87
C GLN A 333 -2.14 -17.44 10.62
N ILE A 334 -2.41 -16.21 10.17
CA ILE A 334 -1.99 -14.98 10.85
C ILE A 334 -2.61 -14.92 12.25
N ALA A 335 -3.92 -15.12 12.34
CA ALA A 335 -4.64 -15.08 13.60
C ALA A 335 -4.12 -16.13 14.60
N ALA A 336 -3.90 -17.37 14.14
CA ALA A 336 -3.34 -18.43 14.99
C ALA A 336 -1.91 -18.11 15.47
N ALA A 337 -1.06 -17.57 14.59
CA ALA A 337 0.32 -17.19 14.93
C ALA A 337 0.36 -16.04 15.96
N LEU A 338 -0.62 -15.10 15.90
CA LEU A 338 -0.75 -14.00 16.85
C LEU A 338 -1.54 -14.38 18.12
N GLY A 339 -2.14 -15.58 18.18
CA GLY A 339 -2.95 -16.02 19.34
C GLY A 339 -4.32 -15.33 19.43
N LEU A 340 -4.94 -14.97 18.31
CA LEU A 340 -6.24 -14.30 18.20
C LEU A 340 -7.42 -15.27 18.18
#